data_71c60a8bf70031ba9d20cc2f04a84afd
#
_entry.id   71c60a8bf70031ba9d20cc2f04a84afd
#
_cell.length_a   1.000
_cell.length_b   1.000
_cell.length_c   1.000
_cell.angle_alpha   90.00
_cell.angle_beta   90.00
_cell.angle_gamma   90.00
#
_symmetry.space_group_name_H-M   'P 1'
#
loop_
_entity.id
_entity.type
_entity.pdbx_description
1 polymer ?
#
loop_
_entity_poly.entity_id
_entity_poly.type
_entity_poly.pdbx_seq_one_letter_code
_entity_poly.pdbx_strand_id
1 'polypeptide(L)'
;MNEIVISCIYCTMKKLALYILFIFGALLIPTIATILISGNMGVADIKMGITVEMKNGEKMDGEQFVIGMAASELSYIKEEEALKAWMIVCRTNFVKAAFGESNSKKVGSETDITVAQKTRNIANAASTQNSANTTNVVGIQNSDNIKGVQSTEIINRKYQNIRQENINLDYISMKELEENNGRKAYLEIKKRLEDASDATFGQVLIYQNKYADALYHEVSIGKTVSSEEMYSVAVPYLISVDSSQDVESPDYMDVKVLPYDEVLQKLTKADKSGNLAKTDKSQNIKILKSSLKITKHTENGFVQEITAKDNKWTGEEWKKIFALNSTNFYLENYNGKLRMVTVGKGHDMGMSLYGANALAEKQITAATILSYYYPGTKVVTPDLPQAK
;
A
#
# COMPACT_ATOMS: atom_id res chain seq x y z
N MET A 1 74.57 16.43 -35.93
CA MET A 1 74.40 15.72 -34.62
C MET A 1 73.04 16.00 -33.95
N ASN A 2 72.49 17.21 -34.11
CA ASN A 2 71.24 17.56 -33.43
C ASN A 2 69.94 16.90 -34.02
N GLU A 3 69.90 16.64 -35.33
CA GLU A 3 68.65 16.02 -35.94
C GLU A 3 68.45 14.55 -35.54
N ILE A 4 69.54 13.78 -35.38
CA ILE A 4 69.46 12.37 -34.96
C ILE A 4 68.99 12.25 -33.51
N VAL A 5 69.45 13.17 -32.62
CA VAL A 5 69.01 13.19 -31.24
C VAL A 5 67.52 13.57 -31.09
N ILE A 6 67.06 14.55 -31.89
CA ILE A 6 65.64 14.98 -31.90
C ILE A 6 64.75 13.86 -32.42
N SER A 7 65.14 13.14 -33.46
CA SER A 7 64.42 12.01 -34.02
C SER A 7 64.33 10.83 -33.01
N CYS A 8 65.42 10.59 -32.25
CA CYS A 8 65.43 9.54 -31.24
C CYS A 8 64.53 9.88 -30.06
N ILE A 9 64.54 11.16 -29.60
CA ILE A 9 63.64 11.64 -28.51
C ILE A 9 62.17 11.54 -28.96
N TYR A 10 61.84 11.93 -30.20
CA TYR A 10 60.49 11.84 -30.76
C TYR A 10 60.00 10.39 -30.85
N CYS A 11 60.87 9.45 -31.23
CA CYS A 11 60.54 8.02 -31.30
C CYS A 11 60.30 7.42 -29.90
N THR A 12 61.11 7.82 -28.88
CA THR A 12 60.93 7.38 -27.48
C THR A 12 59.69 7.97 -26.87
N MET A 13 59.37 9.23 -27.15
CA MET A 13 58.11 9.87 -26.68
C MET A 13 56.85 9.20 -27.30
N LYS A 14 56.89 8.86 -28.59
CA LYS A 14 55.80 8.08 -29.20
C LYS A 14 55.59 6.70 -28.56
N LYS A 15 56.69 5.98 -28.28
CA LYS A 15 56.63 4.68 -27.62
C LYS A 15 56.10 4.83 -26.19
N LEU A 16 56.52 5.84 -25.43
CA LEU A 16 56.02 6.13 -24.09
C LEU A 16 54.51 6.46 -24.11
N ALA A 17 54.07 7.31 -25.07
CA ALA A 17 52.67 7.64 -25.22
C ALA A 17 51.81 6.39 -25.56
N LEU A 18 52.35 5.49 -26.38
CA LEU A 18 51.66 4.22 -26.73
C LEU A 18 51.55 3.28 -25.53
N TYR A 19 52.57 3.20 -24.66
CA TYR A 19 52.53 2.44 -23.41
C TYR A 19 51.54 3.01 -22.43
N ILE A 20 51.48 4.34 -22.27
CA ILE A 20 50.48 5.00 -21.41
C ILE A 20 49.06 4.71 -21.91
N LEU A 21 48.84 4.80 -23.23
CA LEU A 21 47.53 4.52 -23.81
C LEU A 21 47.11 3.03 -23.65
N PHE A 22 48.09 2.12 -23.74
CA PHE A 22 47.88 0.69 -23.51
C PHE A 22 47.54 0.39 -22.03
N ILE A 23 48.24 1.03 -21.09
CA ILE A 23 47.97 0.89 -19.65
C ILE A 23 46.58 1.46 -19.32
N PHE A 24 46.24 2.64 -19.86
CA PHE A 24 44.90 3.23 -19.71
C PHE A 24 43.80 2.34 -20.32
N GLY A 25 44.01 1.77 -21.49
CA GLY A 25 43.10 0.82 -22.12
C GLY A 25 42.93 -0.45 -21.30
N ALA A 26 44.04 -1.00 -20.80
CA ALA A 26 44.03 -2.22 -19.98
C ALA A 26 43.34 -2.03 -18.62
N LEU A 27 43.31 -0.81 -18.07
CA LEU A 27 42.58 -0.49 -16.86
C LEU A 27 41.12 -0.06 -17.09
N LEU A 28 40.86 0.71 -18.17
CA LEU A 28 39.54 1.22 -18.48
C LEU A 28 38.62 0.17 -19.12
N ILE A 29 39.15 -0.72 -19.99
CA ILE A 29 38.32 -1.72 -20.66
C ILE A 29 37.70 -2.70 -19.67
N PRO A 30 38.41 -3.27 -18.67
CA PRO A 30 37.77 -4.12 -17.65
C PRO A 30 36.77 -3.35 -16.79
N THR A 31 37.07 -2.10 -16.43
CA THR A 31 36.13 -1.29 -15.62
C THR A 31 34.87 -0.92 -16.40
N ILE A 32 35.00 -0.53 -17.68
CA ILE A 32 33.85 -0.27 -18.55
C ILE A 32 33.10 -1.56 -18.84
N ALA A 33 33.79 -2.67 -19.10
CA ALA A 33 33.18 -3.97 -19.30
C ALA A 33 32.45 -4.43 -18.02
N THR A 34 33.04 -4.22 -16.85
CA THR A 34 32.38 -4.49 -15.55
C THR A 34 31.15 -3.58 -15.39
N ILE A 35 31.23 -2.29 -15.71
CA ILE A 35 30.08 -1.37 -15.67
C ILE A 35 29.00 -1.74 -16.73
N LEU A 36 29.39 -2.19 -17.91
CA LEU A 36 28.45 -2.61 -18.96
C LEU A 36 27.85 -4.00 -18.70
N ILE A 37 28.60 -4.93 -18.11
CA ILE A 37 28.16 -6.26 -17.74
C ILE A 37 27.38 -6.20 -16.41
N SER A 38 27.81 -5.36 -15.47
CA SER A 38 27.09 -5.02 -14.25
C SER A 38 26.12 -3.84 -14.44
N GLY A 39 25.74 -3.53 -15.64
CA GLY A 39 24.60 -2.65 -15.94
C GLY A 39 23.32 -3.03 -15.22
N ASN A 40 23.33 -4.15 -14.55
CA ASN A 40 22.81 -4.45 -13.23
C ASN A 40 23.96 -4.28 -12.18
N MET A 41 24.25 -3.08 -11.76
CA MET A 41 24.62 -2.91 -10.36
C MET A 41 23.32 -3.20 -9.62
N GLY A 42 23.05 -4.48 -9.47
CA GLY A 42 22.07 -4.95 -8.53
C GLY A 42 22.42 -4.29 -7.22
N VAL A 43 21.48 -3.59 -6.64
CA VAL A 43 21.38 -3.44 -5.19
C VAL A 43 21.89 -4.77 -4.65
N ALA A 44 22.92 -4.73 -3.83
CA ALA A 44 23.42 -5.91 -3.15
C ALA A 44 22.17 -6.64 -2.66
N ASP A 45 22.01 -7.91 -2.99
CA ASP A 45 20.80 -8.68 -2.69
C ASP A 45 20.45 -8.48 -1.23
N ILE A 46 19.59 -7.49 -0.95
CA ILE A 46 19.14 -7.19 0.39
C ILE A 46 18.17 -8.32 0.71
N LYS A 47 18.65 -9.35 1.38
CA LYS A 47 17.91 -10.57 1.64
C LYS A 47 17.11 -10.39 2.92
N MET A 48 15.82 -10.13 2.78
CA MET A 48 14.88 -10.11 3.89
C MET A 48 14.68 -11.51 4.53
N GLY A 49 15.29 -12.56 3.97
CA GLY A 49 15.07 -13.96 4.40
C GLY A 49 13.70 -14.53 4.04
N ILE A 50 12.93 -13.81 3.22
CA ILE A 50 11.64 -14.22 2.68
C ILE A 50 11.76 -14.23 1.17
N THR A 51 11.37 -15.33 0.52
CA THR A 51 11.33 -15.43 -0.94
C THR A 51 9.89 -15.48 -1.41
N VAL A 52 9.55 -14.65 -2.39
CA VAL A 52 8.24 -14.62 -3.03
C VAL A 52 8.31 -15.34 -4.37
N GLU A 53 7.50 -16.38 -4.53
CA GLU A 53 7.30 -17.07 -5.81
C GLU A 53 6.16 -16.37 -6.57
N MET A 54 6.50 -15.72 -7.66
CA MET A 54 5.57 -14.98 -8.51
C MET A 54 4.70 -15.93 -9.35
N LYS A 55 3.56 -15.43 -9.85
CA LYS A 55 2.63 -16.23 -10.70
C LYS A 55 3.29 -16.80 -11.96
N ASN A 56 4.34 -16.17 -12.47
CA ASN A 56 5.12 -16.66 -13.62
C ASN A 56 6.20 -17.69 -13.24
N GLY A 57 6.30 -18.10 -11.96
CA GLY A 57 7.30 -19.04 -11.43
C GLY A 57 8.65 -18.38 -11.07
N GLU A 58 8.82 -17.10 -11.30
CA GLU A 58 10.00 -16.34 -10.89
C GLU A 58 10.05 -16.23 -9.37
N LYS A 59 11.26 -16.22 -8.80
CA LYS A 59 11.47 -16.03 -7.36
C LYS A 59 12.20 -14.71 -7.15
N MET A 60 11.71 -13.92 -6.21
CA MET A 60 12.33 -12.67 -5.81
C MET A 60 12.45 -12.57 -4.30
N ASP A 61 13.37 -11.73 -3.84
CA ASP A 61 13.48 -11.39 -2.42
C ASP A 61 12.26 -10.59 -1.93
N GLY A 62 11.89 -10.77 -0.67
CA GLY A 62 10.74 -10.08 -0.07
C GLY A 62 10.87 -8.57 -0.10
N GLU A 63 12.09 -8.01 0.05
CA GLU A 63 12.28 -6.56 -0.03
C GLU A 63 12.06 -6.02 -1.46
N GLN A 64 12.44 -6.78 -2.48
CA GLN A 64 12.11 -6.43 -3.86
C GLN A 64 10.60 -6.43 -4.11
N PHE A 65 9.87 -7.36 -3.48
CA PHE A 65 8.42 -7.36 -3.52
C PHE A 65 7.84 -6.13 -2.81
N VAL A 66 8.38 -5.75 -1.64
CA VAL A 66 7.98 -4.53 -0.91
C VAL A 66 8.23 -3.26 -1.75
N ILE A 67 9.35 -3.19 -2.47
CA ILE A 67 9.64 -2.09 -3.40
C ILE A 67 8.57 -2.02 -4.51
N GLY A 68 8.16 -3.16 -5.07
CA GLY A 68 7.09 -3.23 -6.06
C GLY A 68 5.71 -2.85 -5.50
N MET A 69 5.43 -3.16 -4.23
CA MET A 69 4.26 -2.66 -3.53
C MET A 69 4.31 -1.14 -3.36
N ALA A 70 5.46 -0.60 -2.93
CA ALA A 70 5.59 0.84 -2.76
C ALA A 70 5.48 1.60 -4.09
N ALA A 71 5.90 0.99 -5.19
CA ALA A 71 5.82 1.57 -6.53
C ALA A 71 4.37 1.72 -7.05
N SER A 72 3.40 0.95 -6.52
CA SER A 72 2.01 0.99 -6.99
C SER A 72 1.30 2.31 -6.72
N GLU A 73 1.69 3.04 -5.65
CA GLU A 73 1.00 4.25 -5.16
C GLU A 73 1.85 5.54 -5.23
N LEU A 74 2.89 5.56 -6.05
CA LEU A 74 3.81 6.70 -6.14
C LEU A 74 3.19 7.99 -6.63
N SER A 75 2.00 7.95 -7.25
CA SER A 75 1.29 9.15 -7.71
C SER A 75 1.00 10.15 -6.59
N TYR A 76 0.83 9.66 -5.35
CA TYR A 76 0.53 10.46 -4.16
C TYR A 76 1.77 10.78 -3.32
N ILE A 77 2.92 10.16 -3.60
CA ILE A 77 4.11 10.22 -2.76
C ILE A 77 5.29 10.82 -3.52
N LYS A 78 5.56 12.10 -3.28
CA LYS A 78 6.66 12.84 -3.89
C LYS A 78 7.82 13.06 -2.93
N GLU A 79 7.52 13.24 -1.63
CA GLU A 79 8.49 13.56 -0.60
C GLU A 79 9.17 12.30 -0.03
N GLU A 80 10.46 12.41 0.29
CA GLU A 80 11.27 11.28 0.77
C GLU A 80 10.75 10.71 2.10
N GLU A 81 10.39 11.56 3.06
CA GLU A 81 9.91 11.10 4.36
C GLU A 81 8.54 10.41 4.24
N ALA A 82 7.68 10.84 3.31
CA ALA A 82 6.45 10.14 3.00
C ALA A 82 6.74 8.78 2.35
N LEU A 83 7.72 8.70 1.45
CA LEU A 83 8.11 7.45 0.81
C LEU A 83 8.70 6.46 1.82
N LYS A 84 9.52 6.94 2.77
CA LYS A 84 10.03 6.12 3.88
C LYS A 84 8.89 5.59 4.76
N ALA A 85 7.92 6.45 5.13
CA ALA A 85 6.74 6.03 5.89
C ALA A 85 5.93 4.98 5.12
N TRP A 86 5.70 5.19 3.84
CA TRP A 86 5.00 4.26 2.96
C TRP A 86 5.74 2.93 2.82
N MET A 87 7.06 2.95 2.68
CA MET A 87 7.88 1.73 2.63
C MET A 87 7.72 0.88 3.90
N ILE A 88 7.68 1.52 5.08
CA ILE A 88 7.45 0.83 6.36
C ILE A 88 6.04 0.23 6.42
N VAL A 89 5.01 0.94 5.93
CA VAL A 89 3.64 0.42 5.83
C VAL A 89 3.58 -0.80 4.91
N CYS A 90 4.14 -0.70 3.71
CA CYS A 90 4.21 -1.82 2.76
C CYS A 90 4.90 -3.03 3.37
N ARG A 91 6.07 -2.84 3.99
CA ARG A 91 6.83 -3.91 4.64
C ARG A 91 6.07 -4.53 5.80
N THR A 92 5.38 -3.72 6.61
CA THR A 92 4.55 -4.23 7.72
C THR A 92 3.45 -5.15 7.19
N ASN A 93 2.72 -4.72 6.16
CA ASN A 93 1.66 -5.50 5.55
C ASN A 93 2.19 -6.78 4.89
N PHE A 94 3.34 -6.68 4.19
CA PHE A 94 4.00 -7.83 3.59
C PHE A 94 4.43 -8.86 4.64
N VAL A 95 5.17 -8.44 5.68
CA VAL A 95 5.64 -9.32 6.74
C VAL A 95 4.47 -9.93 7.51
N LYS A 96 3.41 -9.16 7.77
CA LYS A 96 2.19 -9.65 8.38
C LYS A 96 1.49 -10.71 7.50
N ALA A 97 1.41 -10.52 6.19
CA ALA A 97 0.86 -11.50 5.27
C ALA A 97 1.73 -12.77 5.21
N ALA A 98 3.06 -12.58 5.28
CA ALA A 98 4.04 -13.66 5.26
C ALA A 98 4.02 -14.55 6.51
N PHE A 99 3.93 -13.91 7.68
CA PHE A 99 4.03 -14.58 8.98
C PHE A 99 2.72 -14.56 9.79
N GLY A 100 1.67 -13.91 9.27
CA GLY A 100 0.37 -13.87 9.91
C GLY A 100 -0.13 -15.26 10.20
N GLU A 101 -0.71 -15.49 11.38
CA GLU A 101 -1.27 -16.77 11.79
C GLU A 101 -2.23 -17.26 10.71
N SER A 102 -1.80 -18.29 9.99
CA SER A 102 -2.62 -19.06 9.06
C SER A 102 -3.65 -19.87 9.84
N ASN A 103 -4.54 -19.20 10.55
CA ASN A 103 -5.73 -19.77 11.14
C ASN A 103 -6.97 -19.48 10.28
N SER A 104 -6.84 -19.71 8.98
CA SER A 104 -8.03 -19.92 8.14
C SER A 104 -7.92 -21.30 7.50
N LYS A 105 -8.55 -22.29 8.14
CA LYS A 105 -9.03 -23.46 7.42
C LYS A 105 -9.67 -22.99 6.13
N LYS A 106 -9.27 -23.61 5.02
CA LYS A 106 -9.88 -23.45 3.69
C LYS A 106 -11.40 -23.36 3.84
N VAL A 107 -11.94 -22.17 3.64
CA VAL A 107 -13.34 -21.98 3.24
C VAL A 107 -13.28 -21.65 1.76
N GLY A 108 -14.03 -22.38 0.98
CA GLY A 108 -13.99 -22.42 -0.47
C GLY A 108 -14.12 -21.05 -1.13
N SER A 109 -13.56 -21.00 -2.30
CA SER A 109 -13.59 -19.92 -3.28
C SER A 109 -14.84 -19.04 -3.20
N GLU A 110 -14.67 -17.85 -2.65
CA GLU A 110 -15.34 -16.63 -3.12
C GLU A 110 -14.40 -15.47 -2.78
N THR A 111 -13.90 -14.86 -3.83
CA THR A 111 -13.18 -13.61 -3.87
C THR A 111 -13.99 -12.53 -3.15
N ASP A 112 -13.30 -11.68 -2.37
CA ASP A 112 -13.80 -10.52 -1.64
C ASP A 112 -14.24 -10.74 -0.18
N ILE A 113 -13.36 -11.38 0.62
CA ILE A 113 -13.43 -11.12 2.07
C ILE A 113 -12.60 -9.85 2.31
N THR A 114 -13.26 -8.71 2.21
CA THR A 114 -12.75 -7.39 2.57
C THR A 114 -12.10 -7.42 3.95
N VAL A 115 -11.13 -6.56 4.17
CA VAL A 115 -10.45 -6.27 5.46
C VAL A 115 -11.45 -6.25 6.63
N ALA A 116 -12.69 -5.81 6.40
CA ALA A 116 -13.80 -5.80 7.35
C ALA A 116 -14.16 -7.16 7.97
N GLN A 117 -14.17 -8.24 7.20
CA GLN A 117 -14.46 -9.58 7.74
C GLN A 117 -13.27 -10.16 8.49
N LYS A 118 -12.04 -9.81 8.07
CA LYS A 118 -10.82 -10.19 8.79
C LYS A 118 -10.73 -9.50 10.14
N THR A 119 -11.10 -8.21 10.20
CA THR A 119 -11.15 -7.42 11.44
C THR A 119 -12.28 -7.92 12.37
N ARG A 120 -13.44 -8.31 11.83
CA ARG A 120 -14.52 -8.94 12.62
C ARG A 120 -14.10 -10.24 13.30
N ASN A 121 -13.30 -11.07 12.64
CA ASN A 121 -12.82 -12.33 13.21
C ASN A 121 -11.80 -12.10 14.34
N ILE A 122 -11.01 -11.04 14.27
CA ILE A 122 -10.06 -10.64 15.33
C ILE A 122 -10.83 -10.14 16.56
N ALA A 123 -11.91 -9.39 16.38
CA ALA A 123 -12.70 -8.87 17.49
C ALA A 123 -13.53 -9.93 18.19
N ASN A 124 -14.08 -10.89 17.43
CA ASN A 124 -14.79 -12.03 18.03
C ASN A 124 -13.87 -12.90 18.89
N ALA A 125 -12.59 -12.99 18.54
CA ALA A 125 -11.58 -13.65 19.37
C ALA A 125 -11.23 -12.86 20.64
N ALA A 126 -11.24 -11.52 20.57
CA ALA A 126 -10.97 -10.66 21.73
C ALA A 126 -12.15 -10.56 22.70
N SER A 127 -13.39 -10.57 22.20
CA SER A 127 -14.61 -10.51 23.04
C SER A 127 -14.89 -11.79 23.81
N THR A 128 -14.36 -12.94 23.36
CA THR A 128 -14.52 -14.23 24.05
C THR A 128 -13.58 -14.39 25.26
N GLN A 129 -12.56 -13.53 25.41
CA GLN A 129 -11.63 -13.57 26.53
C GLN A 129 -11.98 -12.61 27.69
N ASN A 130 -12.95 -11.70 27.54
CA ASN A 130 -13.29 -10.69 28.55
C ASN A 130 -14.45 -11.05 29.48
N SER A 131 -14.88 -12.31 29.56
CA SER A 131 -15.96 -12.75 30.48
C SER A 131 -15.49 -13.45 31.75
N ALA A 132 -14.24 -13.33 32.13
CA ALA A 132 -13.79 -13.81 33.44
C ALA A 132 -12.66 -12.92 33.96
N ASN A 133 -13.01 -12.02 34.84
CA ASN A 133 -12.28 -11.51 36.00
C ASN A 133 -12.44 -9.98 36.18
N THR A 134 -13.48 -9.66 36.96
CA THR A 134 -13.52 -8.43 37.74
C THR A 134 -12.79 -8.71 39.05
N THR A 135 -11.72 -8.00 39.35
CA THR A 135 -11.32 -7.41 40.64
C THR A 135 -9.80 -7.22 40.72
N ASN A 136 -9.44 -6.01 40.98
CA ASN A 136 -8.33 -5.45 41.75
C ASN A 136 -7.54 -4.36 41.02
N VAL A 137 -7.94 -3.12 41.36
CA VAL A 137 -7.14 -1.90 41.20
C VAL A 137 -6.07 -1.90 42.28
N VAL A 138 -4.79 -1.94 41.89
CA VAL A 138 -3.67 -1.50 42.73
C VAL A 138 -2.71 -0.72 41.85
N GLY A 139 -2.41 0.50 42.27
CA GLY A 139 -1.52 1.43 41.60
C GLY A 139 -0.09 0.92 41.50
N ILE A 140 0.57 1.28 40.40
CA ILE A 140 2.02 1.10 40.26
C ILE A 140 2.66 2.44 39.93
N GLN A 141 3.50 2.85 40.85
CA GLN A 141 4.52 3.88 40.67
C GLN A 141 5.68 3.37 39.86
N ASN A 142 6.32 4.32 39.16
CA ASN A 142 7.58 4.32 38.44
C ASN A 142 8.66 3.28 38.82
N SER A 143 9.36 2.70 37.88
CA SER A 143 10.74 3.09 37.51
C SER A 143 11.43 2.03 36.62
N ASP A 144 12.12 2.52 35.63
CA ASP A 144 13.36 2.01 35.02
C ASP A 144 13.77 0.55 35.24
N ASN A 145 13.55 -0.27 34.21
CA ASN A 145 14.47 -1.31 33.77
C ASN A 145 13.91 -1.99 32.50
N ILE A 146 14.10 -1.35 31.34
CA ILE A 146 13.89 -2.04 30.06
C ILE A 146 15.22 -2.74 29.70
N LYS A 147 15.50 -3.85 30.36
CA LYS A 147 16.40 -4.88 29.84
C LYS A 147 15.53 -5.94 29.18
N GLY A 148 15.69 -6.07 27.86
CA GLY A 148 15.38 -7.28 27.10
C GLY A 148 13.93 -7.77 27.21
N VAL A 149 13.00 -7.13 26.50
CA VAL A 149 11.77 -7.81 26.11
C VAL A 149 12.18 -8.87 25.12
N GLN A 150 12.22 -10.12 25.56
CA GLN A 150 12.42 -11.27 24.70
C GLN A 150 11.23 -11.34 23.74
N SER A 151 11.47 -10.88 22.52
CA SER A 151 10.65 -11.12 21.33
C SER A 151 10.71 -12.59 20.90
N THR A 152 10.59 -13.53 21.84
CA THR A 152 10.89 -14.96 21.64
C THR A 152 9.88 -15.69 20.76
N GLU A 153 8.70 -15.12 20.49
CA GLU A 153 7.71 -15.76 19.61
C GLU A 153 7.75 -15.30 18.15
N ILE A 154 8.35 -14.14 17.88
CA ILE A 154 8.48 -13.64 16.50
C ILE A 154 9.73 -14.17 15.80
N ILE A 155 10.74 -14.62 16.56
CA ILE A 155 12.15 -14.74 16.13
C ILE A 155 12.56 -16.14 15.62
N ASN A 156 11.74 -17.16 15.69
CA ASN A 156 12.17 -18.53 15.29
C ASN A 156 11.51 -19.04 14.01
N ARG A 157 11.27 -18.18 13.01
CA ARG A 157 10.72 -18.64 11.74
C ARG A 157 11.82 -18.74 10.68
N LYS A 158 12.15 -20.00 10.34
CA LYS A 158 12.94 -20.46 9.20
C LYS A 158 12.54 -19.75 7.90
N TYR A 159 13.47 -19.59 6.95
CA TYR A 159 13.21 -19.19 5.57
C TYR A 159 11.79 -19.55 5.10
N GLN A 160 11.01 -18.57 4.65
CA GLN A 160 9.70 -18.84 4.08
C GLN A 160 9.69 -18.55 2.59
N ASN A 161 9.24 -19.53 1.81
CA ASN A 161 8.81 -19.33 0.44
C ASN A 161 7.30 -19.05 0.46
N ILE A 162 6.90 -17.90 -0.04
CA ILE A 162 5.50 -17.50 -0.10
C ILE A 162 5.12 -17.35 -1.56
N ARG A 163 3.95 -17.83 -1.94
CA ARG A 163 3.42 -17.61 -3.28
C ARG A 163 2.70 -16.27 -3.33
N GLN A 164 2.93 -15.50 -4.39
CA GLN A 164 2.26 -14.23 -4.63
C GLN A 164 0.73 -14.34 -4.53
N GLU A 165 0.14 -15.44 -4.98
CA GLU A 165 -1.30 -15.69 -4.90
C GLU A 165 -1.87 -15.74 -3.47
N ASN A 166 -0.99 -15.99 -2.47
CA ASN A 166 -1.35 -16.00 -1.05
C ASN A 166 -1.19 -14.61 -0.40
N ILE A 167 -0.62 -13.65 -1.14
CA ILE A 167 -0.39 -12.28 -0.71
C ILE A 167 -1.38 -11.41 -1.48
N ASN A 168 -2.50 -11.04 -0.84
CA ASN A 168 -3.48 -10.13 -1.45
C ASN A 168 -3.04 -8.68 -1.21
N LEU A 169 -1.95 -8.26 -1.87
CA LEU A 169 -1.37 -6.92 -1.80
C LEU A 169 -1.09 -6.43 -3.23
N ASP A 170 -1.33 -5.16 -3.46
CA ASP A 170 -1.05 -4.52 -4.74
C ASP A 170 0.46 -4.50 -5.00
N TYR A 171 0.83 -4.78 -6.24
CA TYR A 171 2.22 -4.91 -6.68
C TYR A 171 2.34 -4.54 -8.15
N ILE A 172 3.34 -3.73 -8.47
CA ILE A 172 3.74 -3.44 -9.85
C ILE A 172 5.16 -3.95 -10.08
N SER A 173 5.39 -4.64 -11.19
CA SER A 173 6.74 -5.09 -11.54
C SER A 173 7.62 -3.93 -11.99
N MET A 174 8.94 -4.05 -11.81
CA MET A 174 9.88 -3.02 -12.29
C MET A 174 9.82 -2.85 -13.81
N LYS A 175 9.52 -3.93 -14.54
CA LYS A 175 9.29 -3.88 -15.99
C LYS A 175 8.05 -3.05 -16.34
N GLU A 176 6.95 -3.30 -15.67
CA GLU A 176 5.70 -2.55 -15.86
C GLU A 176 5.87 -1.08 -15.47
N LEU A 177 6.61 -0.81 -14.38
CA LEU A 177 6.96 0.55 -13.96
C LEU A 177 7.76 1.28 -15.05
N GLU A 178 8.71 0.61 -15.71
CA GLU A 178 9.47 1.18 -16.82
C GLU A 178 8.59 1.40 -18.06
N GLU A 179 7.74 0.45 -18.41
CA GLU A 179 6.79 0.56 -19.53
C GLU A 179 5.83 1.73 -19.35
N ASN A 180 5.34 1.96 -18.14
CA ASN A 180 4.38 3.01 -17.84
C ASN A 180 5.02 4.41 -17.80
N ASN A 181 6.30 4.54 -17.42
CA ASN A 181 6.94 5.83 -17.16
C ASN A 181 8.03 6.20 -18.17
N GLY A 182 8.50 5.22 -18.97
CA GLY A 182 9.66 5.37 -19.85
C GLY A 182 11.00 5.31 -19.09
N ARG A 183 12.06 4.98 -19.81
CA ARG A 183 13.39 4.67 -19.21
C ARG A 183 13.95 5.73 -18.27
N LYS A 184 13.84 7.01 -18.63
CA LYS A 184 14.44 8.10 -17.84
C LYS A 184 13.73 8.24 -16.50
N ALA A 185 12.41 8.41 -16.49
CA ALA A 185 11.63 8.55 -15.27
C ALA A 185 11.71 7.28 -14.41
N TYR A 186 11.69 6.09 -15.02
CA TYR A 186 11.89 4.83 -14.33
C TYR A 186 13.18 4.79 -13.51
N LEU A 187 14.32 5.23 -14.06
CA LEU A 187 15.60 5.22 -13.34
C LEU A 187 15.59 6.15 -12.12
N GLU A 188 14.95 7.30 -12.22
CA GLU A 188 14.78 8.25 -11.11
C GLU A 188 13.86 7.66 -10.03
N ILE A 189 12.72 7.09 -10.44
CA ILE A 189 11.77 6.42 -9.54
C ILE A 189 12.43 5.24 -8.84
N LYS A 190 13.09 4.37 -9.59
CA LYS A 190 13.79 3.21 -9.06
C LYS A 190 14.78 3.60 -7.99
N LYS A 191 15.62 4.60 -8.28
CA LYS A 191 16.59 5.09 -7.31
C LYS A 191 15.94 5.59 -6.01
N ARG A 192 14.88 6.37 -6.10
CA ARG A 192 14.14 6.86 -4.93
C ARG A 192 13.57 5.72 -4.08
N LEU A 193 13.00 4.70 -4.73
CA LEU A 193 12.46 3.51 -4.05
C LEU A 193 13.57 2.72 -3.34
N GLU A 194 14.70 2.52 -4.00
CA GLU A 194 15.86 1.83 -3.45
C GLU A 194 16.43 2.61 -2.25
N ASP A 195 16.65 3.92 -2.38
CA ASP A 195 17.13 4.78 -1.30
C ASP A 195 16.18 4.74 -0.07
N ALA A 196 14.87 4.76 -0.29
CA ALA A 196 13.88 4.67 0.80
C ALA A 196 13.84 3.27 1.43
N SER A 197 13.98 2.22 0.62
CA SER A 197 14.08 0.83 1.10
C SER A 197 15.29 0.64 2.00
N ASP A 198 16.47 1.10 1.55
CA ASP A 198 17.73 1.01 2.30
C ASP A 198 17.65 1.79 3.62
N ALA A 199 17.12 3.02 3.58
CA ALA A 199 16.98 3.87 4.76
C ALA A 199 16.02 3.31 5.82
N THR A 200 15.09 2.45 5.42
CA THR A 200 14.06 1.86 6.31
C THR A 200 14.14 0.34 6.39
N PHE A 201 15.26 -0.24 5.95
CA PHE A 201 15.39 -1.69 5.85
C PHE A 201 15.04 -2.42 7.16
N GLY A 202 14.19 -3.44 7.04
CA GLY A 202 13.72 -4.24 8.18
C GLY A 202 12.73 -3.54 9.11
N GLN A 203 12.48 -2.23 8.97
CA GLN A 203 11.55 -1.51 9.84
C GLN A 203 10.11 -1.87 9.54
N VAL A 204 9.34 -2.15 10.61
CA VAL A 204 7.91 -2.48 10.57
C VAL A 204 7.16 -1.81 11.72
N LEU A 205 5.84 -1.68 11.58
CA LEU A 205 4.96 -1.19 12.64
C LEU A 205 4.46 -2.35 13.50
N ILE A 206 4.58 -2.20 14.82
CA ILE A 206 4.00 -3.13 15.80
C ILE A 206 3.08 -2.41 16.77
N TYR A 207 2.08 -3.14 17.26
CA TYR A 207 1.24 -2.77 18.38
C TYR A 207 1.15 -3.96 19.33
N GLN A 208 1.48 -3.76 20.64
CA GLN A 208 1.48 -4.83 21.65
C GLN A 208 2.22 -6.10 21.20
N ASN A 209 3.42 -5.94 20.65
CA ASN A 209 4.29 -7.00 20.12
C ASN A 209 3.70 -7.84 18.95
N LYS A 210 2.69 -7.33 18.26
CA LYS A 210 2.14 -7.91 17.02
C LYS A 210 2.29 -6.93 15.88
N TYR A 211 2.43 -7.44 14.65
CA TYR A 211 2.42 -6.59 13.47
C TYR A 211 1.10 -5.84 13.36
N ALA A 212 1.17 -4.54 13.20
CA ALA A 212 -0.01 -3.70 13.06
C ALA A 212 -0.78 -4.00 11.75
N ASP A 213 -2.08 -3.74 11.74
CA ASP A 213 -2.85 -3.57 10.52
C ASP A 213 -2.58 -2.18 9.96
N ALA A 214 -1.53 -2.05 9.15
CA ALA A 214 -1.10 -0.77 8.60
C ALA A 214 -1.97 -0.41 7.38
N LEU A 215 -3.27 -0.14 7.63
CA LEU A 215 -4.22 0.24 6.60
C LEU A 215 -3.88 1.62 6.03
N TYR A 216 -4.11 1.81 4.76
CA TYR A 216 -3.85 3.06 4.05
C TYR A 216 -4.92 3.33 2.99
N HIS A 217 -5.01 4.54 2.56
CA HIS A 217 -5.87 4.98 1.47
C HIS A 217 -5.22 6.17 0.76
N GLU A 218 -5.68 6.47 -0.42
CA GLU A 218 -5.04 7.49 -1.26
C GLU A 218 -5.36 8.90 -0.76
N VAL A 219 -6.66 9.24 -0.57
CA VAL A 219 -7.14 10.58 -0.18
C VAL A 219 -8.33 10.44 0.77
N SER A 220 -8.25 11.03 1.96
CA SER A 220 -9.35 11.02 2.93
C SER A 220 -10.41 12.09 2.64
N ILE A 221 -11.50 12.03 3.39
CA ILE A 221 -12.55 13.07 3.40
C ILE A 221 -12.14 14.35 4.17
N GLY A 222 -10.85 14.58 4.40
CA GLY A 222 -10.29 15.66 5.24
C GLY A 222 -9.95 15.20 6.65
N LYS A 223 -10.25 13.96 7.00
CA LYS A 223 -9.86 13.24 8.21
C LYS A 223 -9.94 11.75 7.97
N THR A 224 -9.16 10.98 8.70
CA THR A 224 -9.31 9.51 8.66
C THR A 224 -10.53 9.08 9.48
N VAL A 225 -10.96 7.84 9.29
CA VAL A 225 -12.12 7.27 9.95
C VAL A 225 -11.69 6.11 10.84
N SER A 226 -12.32 5.96 12.00
CA SER A 226 -12.00 4.87 12.92
C SER A 226 -12.52 3.52 12.41
N SER A 227 -11.81 2.45 12.77
CA SER A 227 -12.27 1.09 12.50
C SER A 227 -13.59 0.76 13.22
N GLU A 228 -13.85 1.40 14.37
CA GLU A 228 -15.10 1.23 15.09
C GLU A 228 -16.29 1.77 14.33
N GLU A 229 -16.16 2.96 13.70
CA GLU A 229 -17.22 3.53 12.86
C GLU A 229 -17.50 2.67 11.63
N MET A 230 -16.44 2.23 10.94
CA MET A 230 -16.60 1.49 9.68
C MET A 230 -17.08 0.05 9.89
N TYR A 231 -16.62 -0.62 10.95
CA TYR A 231 -16.83 -2.06 11.13
C TYR A 231 -17.37 -2.47 12.49
N SER A 232 -17.68 -1.52 13.38
CA SER A 232 -18.12 -1.77 14.76
C SER A 232 -17.07 -2.56 15.57
N VAL A 233 -15.79 -2.35 15.25
CA VAL A 233 -14.66 -3.03 15.88
C VAL A 233 -13.58 -1.99 16.17
N ALA A 234 -13.33 -1.74 17.44
CA ALA A 234 -12.30 -0.80 17.87
C ALA A 234 -10.90 -1.42 17.74
N VAL A 235 -10.10 -0.89 16.81
CA VAL A 235 -8.65 -1.14 16.74
C VAL A 235 -7.96 0.10 17.30
N PRO A 236 -7.22 0.03 18.43
CA PRO A 236 -6.81 1.21 19.21
C PRO A 236 -5.96 2.23 18.46
N TYR A 237 -5.27 1.82 17.40
CA TYR A 237 -4.43 2.68 16.55
C TYR A 237 -5.07 3.03 15.20
N LEU A 238 -6.27 2.53 14.89
CA LEU A 238 -7.05 2.90 13.71
C LEU A 238 -8.19 3.82 14.14
N ILE A 239 -7.83 5.01 14.56
CA ILE A 239 -8.74 6.07 15.03
C ILE A 239 -8.84 7.19 14.00
N SER A 240 -9.82 8.07 14.16
CA SER A 240 -9.92 9.27 13.35
C SER A 240 -8.83 10.27 13.73
N VAL A 241 -8.06 10.73 12.75
CA VAL A 241 -7.09 11.83 12.87
C VAL A 241 -7.35 12.86 11.77
N ASP A 242 -6.98 14.12 12.02
CA ASP A 242 -7.10 15.18 11.03
C ASP A 242 -6.22 14.91 9.82
N SER A 243 -6.75 15.11 8.63
CA SER A 243 -6.03 15.03 7.36
C SER A 243 -6.59 16.08 6.40
N SER A 244 -6.80 17.30 6.94
CA SER A 244 -7.45 18.42 6.25
C SER A 244 -6.73 18.81 4.95
N GLN A 245 -5.45 18.52 4.80
CA GLN A 245 -4.69 18.73 3.56
C GLN A 245 -5.24 17.92 2.39
N ASP A 246 -5.90 16.80 2.65
CA ASP A 246 -6.47 15.94 1.60
C ASP A 246 -7.54 16.66 0.77
N VAL A 247 -8.17 17.70 1.32
CA VAL A 247 -9.14 18.54 0.62
C VAL A 247 -8.54 19.26 -0.59
N GLU A 248 -7.22 19.45 -0.59
CA GLU A 248 -6.48 20.09 -1.70
C GLU A 248 -6.12 19.10 -2.82
N SER A 249 -6.34 17.79 -2.59
CA SER A 249 -6.06 16.77 -3.59
C SER A 249 -6.98 16.91 -4.80
N PRO A 250 -6.46 16.80 -6.03
CA PRO A 250 -7.29 16.75 -7.23
C PRO A 250 -8.26 15.54 -7.23
N ASP A 251 -7.95 14.50 -6.48
CA ASP A 251 -8.79 13.30 -6.33
C ASP A 251 -9.74 13.35 -5.13
N TYR A 252 -9.80 14.51 -4.43
CA TYR A 252 -10.70 14.68 -3.28
C TYR A 252 -12.17 14.51 -3.63
N MET A 253 -12.56 14.93 -4.83
CA MET A 253 -13.95 14.81 -5.30
C MET A 253 -13.98 14.28 -6.73
N ASP A 254 -14.84 13.30 -6.97
CA ASP A 254 -15.12 12.75 -8.30
C ASP A 254 -16.62 12.79 -8.60
N VAL A 255 -16.99 13.09 -9.84
CA VAL A 255 -18.39 13.21 -10.26
C VAL A 255 -18.64 12.33 -11.48
N LYS A 256 -19.57 11.40 -11.33
CA LYS A 256 -20.09 10.56 -12.44
C LYS A 256 -21.55 10.86 -12.72
N VAL A 257 -21.87 11.11 -13.99
CA VAL A 257 -23.24 11.37 -14.43
C VAL A 257 -23.62 10.33 -15.48
N LEU A 258 -24.59 9.48 -15.16
CA LEU A 258 -25.03 8.38 -16.01
C LEU A 258 -26.53 8.49 -16.34
N PRO A 259 -26.94 8.22 -17.60
CA PRO A 259 -28.33 8.00 -17.92
C PRO A 259 -28.92 6.82 -17.12
N TYR A 260 -30.18 6.89 -16.70
CA TYR A 260 -30.79 5.82 -15.88
C TYR A 260 -30.89 4.47 -16.59
N ASP A 261 -30.89 4.43 -17.91
CA ASP A 261 -30.82 3.18 -18.68
C ASP A 261 -29.46 2.50 -18.55
N GLU A 262 -28.37 3.25 -18.51
CA GLU A 262 -27.03 2.73 -18.22
C GLU A 262 -26.89 2.28 -16.76
N VAL A 263 -27.45 3.06 -15.82
CA VAL A 263 -27.51 2.66 -14.41
C VAL A 263 -28.21 1.33 -14.26
N LEU A 264 -29.40 1.17 -14.87
CA LEU A 264 -30.15 -0.08 -14.84
C LEU A 264 -29.36 -1.24 -15.46
N GLN A 265 -28.69 -1.00 -16.60
CA GLN A 265 -27.88 -2.04 -17.26
C GLN A 265 -26.77 -2.56 -16.35
N LYS A 266 -26.03 -1.65 -15.68
CA LYS A 266 -24.97 -2.03 -14.73
C LYS A 266 -25.53 -2.79 -13.52
N LEU A 267 -26.64 -2.32 -12.95
CA LEU A 267 -27.30 -2.98 -11.82
C LEU A 267 -27.82 -4.37 -12.20
N THR A 268 -28.45 -4.52 -13.38
CA THR A 268 -28.95 -5.81 -13.87
C THR A 268 -27.81 -6.80 -14.10
N LYS A 269 -26.67 -6.34 -14.64
CA LYS A 269 -25.48 -7.18 -14.84
C LYS A 269 -24.90 -7.69 -13.52
N ALA A 270 -25.01 -6.91 -12.45
CA ALA A 270 -24.51 -7.25 -11.11
C ALA A 270 -25.57 -8.03 -10.27
N ASP A 271 -26.83 -8.05 -10.70
CA ASP A 271 -27.94 -8.70 -9.98
C ASP A 271 -27.87 -10.23 -10.08
N LYS A 272 -27.29 -10.86 -9.07
CA LYS A 272 -27.22 -12.32 -8.95
C LYS A 272 -28.58 -12.99 -8.77
N SER A 273 -29.60 -12.25 -8.30
CA SER A 273 -30.97 -12.77 -8.07
C SER A 273 -31.80 -12.82 -9.35
N GLY A 274 -31.41 -12.06 -10.37
CA GLY A 274 -32.15 -11.92 -11.62
C GLY A 274 -33.48 -11.19 -11.49
N ASN A 275 -33.77 -10.55 -10.35
CA ASN A 275 -35.06 -9.89 -10.11
C ASN A 275 -35.22 -8.63 -10.99
N LEU A 276 -34.13 -7.88 -11.22
CA LEU A 276 -34.17 -6.71 -12.10
C LEU A 276 -34.42 -7.08 -13.58
N ALA A 277 -33.97 -8.25 -14.00
CA ALA A 277 -34.15 -8.73 -15.37
C ALA A 277 -35.61 -9.20 -15.67
N LYS A 278 -36.38 -9.54 -14.64
CA LYS A 278 -37.76 -10.04 -14.78
C LYS A 278 -38.81 -8.93 -14.97
N THR A 279 -38.44 -7.69 -14.65
CA THR A 279 -39.35 -6.54 -14.72
C THR A 279 -39.09 -5.74 -15.99
N ASP A 280 -40.13 -5.15 -16.56
CA ASP A 280 -40.03 -4.28 -17.75
C ASP A 280 -39.00 -3.15 -17.53
N LYS A 281 -38.17 -2.90 -18.54
CA LYS A 281 -37.07 -1.93 -18.49
C LYS A 281 -37.56 -0.52 -18.16
N SER A 282 -38.69 -0.07 -18.77
CA SER A 282 -39.21 1.28 -18.57
C SER A 282 -39.75 1.46 -17.16
N GLN A 283 -40.35 0.41 -16.60
CA GLN A 283 -40.83 0.38 -15.23
C GLN A 283 -39.67 0.41 -14.22
N ASN A 284 -38.61 -0.36 -14.46
CA ASN A 284 -37.39 -0.30 -13.61
C ASN A 284 -36.74 1.08 -13.62
N ILE A 285 -36.61 1.74 -14.78
CA ILE A 285 -36.11 3.10 -14.87
C ILE A 285 -36.99 4.08 -14.09
N LYS A 286 -38.31 3.95 -14.17
CA LYS A 286 -39.26 4.78 -13.40
C LYS A 286 -39.08 4.57 -11.90
N ILE A 287 -38.89 3.34 -11.45
CA ILE A 287 -38.64 2.99 -10.06
C ILE A 287 -37.31 3.61 -9.59
N LEU A 288 -36.23 3.45 -10.35
CA LEU A 288 -34.95 4.07 -10.01
C LEU A 288 -35.07 5.58 -9.86
N LYS A 289 -35.72 6.27 -10.82
CA LYS A 289 -35.88 7.72 -10.77
C LYS A 289 -36.70 8.21 -9.58
N SER A 290 -37.68 7.43 -9.11
CA SER A 290 -38.63 7.87 -8.08
C SER A 290 -38.27 7.39 -6.66
N SER A 291 -37.52 6.30 -6.50
CA SER A 291 -37.33 5.66 -5.21
C SER A 291 -35.90 5.33 -4.84
N LEU A 292 -34.93 5.59 -5.76
CA LEU A 292 -33.52 5.39 -5.44
C LEU A 292 -33.08 6.37 -4.36
N LYS A 293 -32.56 5.85 -3.25
CA LYS A 293 -32.08 6.65 -2.13
C LYS A 293 -31.06 5.89 -1.27
N ILE A 294 -30.17 6.63 -0.64
CA ILE A 294 -29.34 6.13 0.43
C ILE A 294 -30.20 6.07 1.69
N THR A 295 -30.25 4.89 2.34
CA THR A 295 -31.08 4.63 3.54
C THR A 295 -30.24 4.50 4.81
N LYS A 296 -28.95 4.18 4.69
CA LYS A 296 -28.03 4.12 5.81
C LYS A 296 -26.64 4.61 5.41
N HIS A 297 -26.03 5.37 6.29
CA HIS A 297 -24.63 5.78 6.20
C HIS A 297 -24.03 5.82 7.62
N THR A 298 -22.70 5.85 7.71
CA THR A 298 -21.97 6.09 8.96
C THR A 298 -22.08 7.56 9.36
N GLU A 299 -21.60 7.92 10.55
CA GLU A 299 -21.57 9.30 11.03
C GLU A 299 -20.84 10.24 10.06
N ASN A 300 -19.76 9.77 9.44
CA ASN A 300 -18.97 10.54 8.48
C ASN A 300 -19.43 10.39 7.01
N GLY A 301 -20.60 9.82 6.77
CA GLY A 301 -21.24 9.80 5.45
C GLY A 301 -20.88 8.62 4.55
N PHE A 302 -20.18 7.61 5.03
CA PHE A 302 -19.92 6.40 4.27
C PHE A 302 -21.21 5.59 4.11
N VAL A 303 -21.61 5.36 2.86
CA VAL A 303 -22.85 4.69 2.52
C VAL A 303 -22.79 3.23 2.92
N GLN A 304 -23.78 2.80 3.71
CA GLN A 304 -23.94 1.42 4.15
C GLN A 304 -25.04 0.70 3.35
N GLU A 305 -26.11 1.42 3.03
CA GLU A 305 -27.27 0.83 2.35
C GLU A 305 -27.91 1.81 1.37
N ILE A 306 -28.22 1.32 0.18
CA ILE A 306 -28.98 1.99 -0.87
C ILE A 306 -30.21 1.16 -1.19
N THR A 307 -31.35 1.80 -1.40
CA THR A 307 -32.59 1.11 -1.78
C THR A 307 -33.23 1.75 -3.00
N ALA A 308 -33.90 0.93 -3.81
CA ALA A 308 -34.86 1.37 -4.83
C ALA A 308 -36.03 0.39 -4.84
N LYS A 309 -37.16 0.81 -4.25
CA LYS A 309 -38.32 -0.04 -3.99
C LYS A 309 -37.92 -1.30 -3.18
N ASP A 310 -38.04 -2.48 -3.76
CA ASP A 310 -37.71 -3.76 -3.13
C ASP A 310 -36.26 -4.19 -3.30
N ASN A 311 -35.48 -3.44 -4.08
CA ASN A 311 -34.04 -3.72 -4.32
C ASN A 311 -33.17 -3.02 -3.30
N LYS A 312 -32.09 -3.70 -2.92
CA LYS A 312 -31.15 -3.28 -1.89
C LYS A 312 -29.71 -3.53 -2.34
N TRP A 313 -28.81 -2.59 -2.05
CA TRP A 313 -27.37 -2.70 -2.29
C TRP A 313 -26.62 -2.13 -1.09
N THR A 314 -25.43 -2.65 -0.85
CA THR A 314 -24.47 -2.03 0.06
C THR A 314 -23.69 -0.91 -0.64
N GLY A 315 -23.10 -0.01 0.13
CA GLY A 315 -22.20 1.02 -0.42
C GLY A 315 -21.01 0.42 -1.18
N GLU A 316 -20.45 -0.70 -0.69
CA GLU A 316 -19.36 -1.41 -1.36
C GLU A 316 -19.79 -2.04 -2.70
N GLU A 317 -20.96 -2.66 -2.76
CA GLU A 317 -21.49 -3.16 -4.04
C GLU A 317 -21.68 -2.02 -5.02
N TRP A 318 -22.23 -0.89 -4.57
CA TRP A 318 -22.44 0.29 -5.40
C TRP A 318 -21.13 0.87 -5.91
N LYS A 319 -20.14 1.04 -5.00
CA LYS A 319 -18.77 1.46 -5.35
C LYS A 319 -18.19 0.57 -6.46
N LYS A 320 -18.29 -0.74 -6.32
CA LYS A 320 -17.79 -1.72 -7.29
C LYS A 320 -18.51 -1.65 -8.64
N ILE A 321 -19.84 -1.58 -8.64
CA ILE A 321 -20.69 -1.55 -9.87
C ILE A 321 -20.39 -0.29 -10.69
N PHE A 322 -20.22 0.85 -10.03
CA PHE A 322 -20.05 2.13 -10.69
C PHE A 322 -18.59 2.61 -10.72
N ALA A 323 -17.65 1.80 -10.20
CA ALA A 323 -16.24 2.12 -10.07
C ALA A 323 -16.04 3.50 -9.40
N LEU A 324 -16.67 3.71 -8.23
CA LEU A 324 -16.52 4.93 -7.45
C LEU A 324 -15.22 4.91 -6.65
N ASN A 325 -14.67 6.07 -6.36
CA ASN A 325 -13.40 6.19 -5.64
C ASN A 325 -13.51 5.79 -4.16
N SER A 326 -14.66 6.03 -3.52
CA SER A 326 -14.92 5.65 -2.12
C SER A 326 -16.39 5.25 -1.93
N THR A 327 -16.73 4.79 -0.73
CA THR A 327 -18.13 4.60 -0.33
C THR A 327 -18.76 5.86 0.30
N ASN A 328 -18.00 6.96 0.39
CA ASN A 328 -18.54 8.26 0.77
C ASN A 328 -19.03 8.98 -0.49
N PHE A 329 -20.32 8.87 -0.76
CA PHE A 329 -20.91 9.47 -1.95
C PHE A 329 -22.36 9.90 -1.73
N TYR A 330 -22.83 10.80 -2.59
CA TYR A 330 -24.25 11.18 -2.67
C TYR A 330 -24.81 10.83 -4.03
N LEU A 331 -26.14 10.63 -4.05
CA LEU A 331 -26.93 10.35 -5.24
C LEU A 331 -27.94 11.47 -5.45
N GLU A 332 -28.01 12.02 -6.66
CA GLU A 332 -28.99 13.01 -7.02
C GLU A 332 -29.50 12.86 -8.46
N ASN A 333 -30.72 13.30 -8.69
CA ASN A 333 -31.27 13.41 -10.06
C ASN A 333 -30.80 14.74 -10.67
N TYR A 334 -29.95 14.67 -11.68
CA TYR A 334 -29.41 15.83 -12.38
C TYR A 334 -29.82 15.79 -13.85
N ASN A 335 -30.72 16.70 -14.27
CA ASN A 335 -31.22 16.78 -15.64
C ASN A 335 -31.72 15.41 -16.19
N GLY A 336 -32.45 14.65 -15.37
CA GLY A 336 -33.01 13.36 -15.75
C GLY A 336 -31.99 12.20 -15.81
N LYS A 337 -30.76 12.44 -15.36
CA LYS A 337 -29.68 11.45 -15.19
C LYS A 337 -29.36 11.27 -13.71
N LEU A 338 -28.74 10.16 -13.34
CA LEU A 338 -28.18 9.96 -12.00
C LEU A 338 -26.80 10.62 -11.93
N ARG A 339 -26.62 11.55 -11.02
CA ARG A 339 -25.33 12.09 -10.64
C ARG A 339 -24.88 11.44 -9.33
N MET A 340 -23.67 10.92 -9.33
CA MET A 340 -22.98 10.35 -8.19
C MET A 340 -21.77 11.23 -7.89
N VAL A 341 -21.71 11.83 -6.72
CA VAL A 341 -20.60 12.65 -6.24
C VAL A 341 -19.89 11.88 -5.14
N THR A 342 -18.65 11.54 -5.36
CA THR A 342 -17.80 10.78 -4.42
C THR A 342 -16.82 11.72 -3.75
N VAL A 343 -16.60 11.56 -2.45
CA VAL A 343 -15.60 12.29 -1.66
C VAL A 343 -14.54 11.34 -1.15
N GLY A 344 -13.29 11.75 -1.23
CA GLY A 344 -12.14 10.92 -0.90
C GLY A 344 -11.88 9.79 -1.90
N LYS A 345 -10.79 9.08 -1.68
CA LYS A 345 -10.39 7.91 -2.46
C LYS A 345 -9.80 6.85 -1.55
N GLY A 346 -10.49 5.71 -1.48
CA GLY A 346 -10.16 4.62 -0.57
C GLY A 346 -11.23 4.38 0.48
N HIS A 347 -10.81 3.88 1.63
CA HIS A 347 -11.68 3.51 2.75
C HIS A 347 -11.47 4.39 4.00
N ASP A 348 -10.60 5.37 3.95
CA ASP A 348 -10.29 6.42 4.93
C ASP A 348 -9.77 5.94 6.30
N MET A 349 -9.41 4.67 6.47
CA MET A 349 -8.78 4.19 7.71
C MET A 349 -7.27 4.16 7.59
N GLY A 350 -6.57 4.47 8.70
CA GLY A 350 -5.11 4.48 8.77
C GLY A 350 -4.48 5.65 8.03
N MET A 351 -3.40 5.46 7.28
CA MET A 351 -2.62 6.53 6.68
C MET A 351 -3.21 7.01 5.35
N SER A 352 -3.49 8.32 5.23
CA SER A 352 -3.69 8.95 3.93
C SER A 352 -2.33 9.12 3.24
N LEU A 353 -2.20 8.65 2.00
CA LEU A 353 -0.97 8.82 1.23
C LEU A 353 -0.74 10.29 0.84
N TYR A 354 -1.80 10.98 0.43
CA TYR A 354 -1.73 12.41 0.12
C TYR A 354 -1.42 13.24 1.37
N GLY A 355 -2.11 12.95 2.49
CA GLY A 355 -1.88 13.63 3.76
C GLY A 355 -0.48 13.37 4.32
N ALA A 356 0.04 12.15 4.20
CA ALA A 356 1.42 11.82 4.57
C ALA A 356 2.44 12.62 3.75
N ASN A 357 2.20 12.77 2.43
CA ASN A 357 3.03 13.61 1.58
C ASN A 357 2.99 15.08 2.00
N ALA A 358 1.82 15.63 2.28
CA ALA A 358 1.67 17.00 2.75
C ALA A 358 2.32 17.26 4.12
N LEU A 359 2.38 16.26 5.00
CA LEU A 359 3.15 16.34 6.25
C LEU A 359 4.66 16.32 5.97
N ALA A 360 5.11 15.50 5.04
CA ALA A 360 6.52 15.43 4.66
C ALA A 360 7.02 16.73 4.00
N GLU A 361 6.20 17.41 3.20
CA GLU A 361 6.48 18.76 2.67
C GLU A 361 6.76 19.78 3.79
N LYS A 362 6.17 19.59 4.96
CA LYS A 362 6.43 20.39 6.18
C LYS A 362 7.63 19.86 6.99
N GLN A 363 8.46 19.00 6.39
CA GLN A 363 9.66 18.40 7.00
C GLN A 363 9.34 17.48 8.20
N ILE A 364 8.15 16.94 8.27
CA ILE A 364 7.79 15.94 9.28
C ILE A 364 8.40 14.60 8.89
N THR A 365 9.11 13.97 9.83
CA THR A 365 9.82 12.70 9.58
C THR A 365 8.87 11.51 9.41
N ALA A 366 9.31 10.47 8.72
CA ALA A 366 8.55 9.24 8.50
C ALA A 366 8.05 8.63 9.83
N ALA A 367 8.87 8.58 10.86
CA ALA A 367 8.48 8.06 12.17
C ALA A 367 7.36 8.89 12.81
N THR A 368 7.38 10.22 12.66
CA THR A 368 6.35 11.11 13.17
C THR A 368 5.06 10.98 12.37
N ILE A 369 5.14 10.87 11.04
CA ILE A 369 4.00 10.60 10.15
C ILE A 369 3.30 9.30 10.55
N LEU A 370 4.07 8.24 10.77
CA LEU A 370 3.53 6.94 11.19
C LEU A 370 2.89 7.00 12.58
N SER A 371 3.51 7.70 13.53
CA SER A 371 2.95 7.90 14.87
C SER A 371 1.66 8.71 14.84
N TYR A 372 1.53 9.63 13.89
CA TYR A 372 0.34 10.45 13.68
C TYR A 372 -0.84 9.61 13.19
N TYR A 373 -0.64 8.82 12.13
CA TYR A 373 -1.71 8.02 11.53
C TYR A 373 -2.00 6.70 12.28
N TYR A 374 -1.03 6.19 13.06
CA TYR A 374 -1.16 4.97 13.84
C TYR A 374 -0.70 5.19 15.30
N PRO A 375 -1.45 6.00 16.08
CA PRO A 375 -1.06 6.36 17.43
C PRO A 375 -0.93 5.12 18.34
N GLY A 376 0.14 5.10 19.14
CA GLY A 376 0.43 3.98 20.05
C GLY A 376 1.13 2.78 19.40
N THR A 377 1.35 2.78 18.10
CA THR A 377 2.24 1.82 17.43
C THR A 377 3.70 2.22 17.62
N LYS A 378 4.60 1.30 17.33
CA LYS A 378 6.05 1.54 17.35
C LYS A 378 6.67 1.04 16.05
N VAL A 379 7.60 1.81 15.50
CA VAL A 379 8.50 1.35 14.44
C VAL A 379 9.63 0.56 15.10
N VAL A 380 9.81 -0.68 14.69
CA VAL A 380 10.88 -1.56 15.18
C VAL A 380 11.55 -2.26 14.00
N THR A 381 12.80 -2.67 14.20
CA THR A 381 13.51 -3.54 13.28
C THR A 381 13.62 -4.92 13.94
N PRO A 382 12.69 -5.85 13.68
CA PRO A 382 12.81 -7.21 14.22
C PRO A 382 13.98 -7.93 13.57
N ASP A 383 14.56 -8.90 14.29
CA ASP A 383 15.54 -9.81 13.70
C ASP A 383 14.85 -10.66 12.63
N LEU A 384 14.90 -10.20 11.40
CA LEU A 384 14.42 -10.99 10.26
C LEU A 384 15.42 -12.13 9.98
N PRO A 385 14.94 -13.31 9.52
CA PRO A 385 15.83 -14.41 9.16
C PRO A 385 16.82 -13.93 8.09
N GLN A 386 18.10 -13.91 8.40
CA GLN A 386 19.14 -13.58 7.42
C GLN A 386 19.47 -14.81 6.57
N ALA A 387 19.73 -14.61 5.28
CA ALA A 387 20.28 -15.64 4.41
C ALA A 387 21.67 -16.05 4.94
N LYS A 388 21.89 -17.34 5.14
CA LYS A 388 23.22 -17.92 5.38
C LYS A 388 23.97 -18.06 4.07
#